data_34965c8c306b4fb72af950177e5b2aa2
#
_entry.id   34965c8c306b4fb72af950177e5b2aa2
#
_cell.length_a   1.000
_cell.length_b   1.000
_cell.length_c   1.000
_cell.angle_alpha   90.00
_cell.angle_beta   90.00
_cell.angle_gamma   90.00
#
_symmetry.space_group_name_H-M   'P 1'
#
loop_
_entity.id
_entity.type
_entity.pdbx_description
1 polymer ?
#
loop_
_entity_poly.entity_id
_entity_poly.type
_entity_poly.pdbx_seq_one_letter_code
_entity_poly.pdbx_strand_id
1 'polypeptide(L)'
;SDNTRIEVITEGILTQQLQRDPGLEDVGLVIFDEFHERNLDADLCLALALHGREVFREGPALKLLVMSATLAGEEVSKLLGNAPIVTSSGRQFPVETYYCEAHQLRHSIVPPTINVVLRVLKEQAGSILVFLPGQREISRVARGLAYALEHSAEPLQISPLYGGLSLERQLQALLPAPDG
;
A
#
# COMPACT_ATOMS: atom_id res chain seq x y z
N SER A 1 26.93 1.32 -2.38
CA SER A 1 28.25 0.80 -2.82
C SER A 1 28.41 1.13 -4.32
N ASP A 2 29.62 1.31 -4.79
CA ASP A 2 29.94 1.68 -6.20
C ASP A 2 29.41 0.69 -7.24
N ASN A 3 28.92 -0.47 -6.82
CA ASN A 3 28.32 -1.51 -7.66
C ASN A 3 26.79 -1.53 -7.61
N THR A 4 26.15 -0.63 -6.86
CA THR A 4 24.68 -0.56 -6.78
C THR A 4 24.13 -0.03 -8.09
N ARG A 5 23.29 -0.82 -8.76
CA ARG A 5 22.64 -0.45 -10.02
C ARG A 5 21.18 -0.10 -9.88
N ILE A 6 20.54 -0.61 -8.83
CA ILE A 6 19.13 -0.36 -8.48
C ILE A 6 19.09 -0.01 -7.02
N GLU A 7 18.48 1.11 -6.70
CA GLU A 7 18.25 1.57 -5.33
C GLU A 7 16.75 1.76 -5.11
N VAL A 8 16.20 1.19 -4.05
CA VAL A 8 14.81 1.37 -3.64
C VAL A 8 14.81 2.31 -2.44
N ILE A 9 14.18 3.46 -2.60
CA ILE A 9 14.18 4.54 -1.62
C ILE A 9 12.78 5.06 -1.37
N THR A 10 12.60 5.79 -0.29
CA THR A 10 11.38 6.55 -0.03
C THR A 10 11.44 7.93 -0.69
N GLU A 11 10.28 8.56 -0.86
CA GLU A 11 10.15 9.90 -1.45
C GLU A 11 10.99 10.94 -0.68
N GLY A 12 11.06 10.83 0.65
CA GLY A 12 11.87 11.74 1.46
C GLY A 12 13.37 11.66 1.14
N ILE A 13 13.90 10.47 0.83
CA ILE A 13 15.28 10.29 0.38
C ILE A 13 15.46 10.86 -1.02
N LEU A 14 14.52 10.60 -1.93
CA LEU A 14 14.57 11.16 -3.28
C LEU A 14 14.54 12.70 -3.26
N THR A 15 13.72 13.31 -2.40
CA THR A 15 13.69 14.76 -2.20
C THR A 15 15.05 15.29 -1.78
N GLN A 16 15.73 14.61 -0.86
CA GLN A 16 17.09 15.02 -0.43
C GLN A 16 18.12 14.87 -1.55
N GLN A 17 18.02 13.84 -2.37
CA GLN A 17 18.89 13.65 -3.54
C GLN A 17 18.67 14.76 -4.56
N LEU A 18 17.42 15.08 -4.91
CA LEU A 18 17.06 16.16 -5.84
C LEU A 18 17.48 17.57 -5.33
N GLN A 19 17.53 17.77 -4.01
CA GLN A 19 18.05 19.02 -3.44
C GLN A 19 19.58 19.16 -3.58
N ARG A 20 20.30 18.05 -3.55
CA ARG A 20 21.78 18.03 -3.65
C ARG A 20 22.24 18.00 -5.11
N ASP A 21 21.57 17.22 -5.93
CA ASP A 21 21.81 17.04 -7.35
C ASP A 21 20.47 17.13 -8.10
N PRO A 22 20.02 18.32 -8.49
CA PRO A 22 18.75 18.50 -9.19
C PRO A 22 18.68 17.81 -10.53
N GLY A 23 19.82 17.59 -11.20
CA GLY A 23 19.94 16.86 -12.47
C GLY A 23 19.91 15.35 -12.31
N LEU A 24 20.16 14.82 -11.11
CA LEU A 24 20.35 13.38 -10.87
C LEU A 24 21.31 12.76 -11.88
N GLU A 25 22.51 13.36 -12.05
CA GLU A 25 23.42 13.08 -13.17
C GLU A 25 23.82 11.62 -13.27
N ASP A 26 23.97 10.90 -12.14
CA ASP A 26 24.34 9.49 -12.10
C ASP A 26 23.13 8.52 -12.20
N VAL A 27 21.89 9.05 -12.29
CA VAL A 27 20.66 8.27 -12.35
C VAL A 27 20.13 8.23 -13.77
N GLY A 28 19.98 7.04 -14.35
CA GLY A 28 19.43 6.87 -15.71
C GLY A 28 17.90 6.82 -15.77
N LEU A 29 17.26 6.34 -14.71
CA LEU A 29 15.82 6.15 -14.62
C LEU A 29 15.33 6.34 -13.19
N VAL A 30 14.27 7.09 -12.99
CA VAL A 30 13.48 7.14 -11.74
C VAL A 30 12.14 6.48 -11.99
N ILE A 31 11.77 5.56 -11.10
CA ILE A 31 10.47 4.86 -11.11
C ILE A 31 9.66 5.34 -9.91
N PHE A 32 8.49 5.90 -10.18
CA PHE A 32 7.50 6.23 -9.17
C PHE A 32 6.47 5.10 -9.12
N ASP A 33 6.49 4.32 -8.05
CA ASP A 33 5.55 3.22 -7.85
C ASP A 33 4.35 3.68 -7.03
N GLU A 34 3.20 2.99 -7.19
CA GLU A 34 1.93 3.26 -6.51
C GLU A 34 1.48 4.74 -6.57
N PHE A 35 1.77 5.42 -7.68
CA PHE A 35 1.51 6.86 -7.85
C PHE A 35 0.02 7.23 -7.69
N HIS A 36 -0.89 6.26 -7.80
CA HIS A 36 -2.32 6.45 -7.58
C HIS A 36 -2.70 6.73 -6.12
N GLU A 37 -1.82 6.46 -5.15
CA GLU A 37 -2.05 6.83 -3.75
C GLU A 37 -2.04 8.35 -3.51
N ARG A 38 -1.56 9.13 -4.50
CA ARG A 38 -1.54 10.59 -4.48
C ARG A 38 -0.87 11.16 -3.24
N ASN A 39 0.28 10.60 -2.89
CA ASN A 39 1.12 11.11 -1.84
C ASN A 39 1.73 12.47 -2.27
N LEU A 40 1.60 13.48 -1.40
CA LEU A 40 2.14 14.82 -1.67
C LEU A 40 3.64 14.80 -1.94
N ASP A 41 4.39 13.97 -1.24
CA ASP A 41 5.84 13.87 -1.40
C ASP A 41 6.20 13.24 -2.76
N ALA A 42 5.43 12.27 -3.24
CA ALA A 42 5.60 11.68 -4.56
C ALA A 42 5.29 12.69 -5.69
N ASP A 43 4.21 13.45 -5.56
CA ASP A 43 3.84 14.52 -6.50
C ASP A 43 4.95 15.60 -6.54
N LEU A 44 5.50 15.98 -5.39
CA LEU A 44 6.62 16.93 -5.29
C LEU A 44 7.89 16.39 -5.95
N CYS A 45 8.26 15.14 -5.66
CA CYS A 45 9.42 14.49 -6.25
C CYS A 45 9.32 14.40 -7.77
N LEU A 46 8.14 14.07 -8.31
CA LEU A 46 7.91 14.04 -9.75
C LEU A 46 8.09 15.43 -10.38
N ALA A 47 7.53 16.46 -9.76
CA ALA A 47 7.66 17.84 -10.22
C ALA A 47 9.12 18.31 -10.21
N LEU A 48 9.87 18.02 -9.13
CA LEU A 48 11.30 18.33 -9.03
C LEU A 48 12.14 17.56 -10.05
N ALA A 49 11.85 16.27 -10.26
CA ALA A 49 12.55 15.45 -11.24
C ALA A 49 12.31 15.94 -12.69
N LEU A 50 11.07 16.34 -12.99
CA LEU A 50 10.74 16.95 -14.29
C LEU A 50 11.51 18.26 -14.50
N HIS A 51 11.48 19.14 -13.51
CA HIS A 51 12.20 20.41 -13.55
C HIS A 51 13.72 20.20 -13.65
N GLY A 52 14.25 19.31 -12.82
CA GLY A 52 15.68 18.99 -12.82
C GLY A 52 16.17 18.45 -14.14
N ARG A 53 15.41 17.54 -14.75
CA ARG A 53 15.68 16.98 -16.06
C ARG A 53 15.78 18.03 -17.17
N GLU A 54 14.94 19.07 -17.10
CA GLU A 54 14.86 20.09 -18.13
C GLU A 54 15.88 21.23 -17.95
N VAL A 55 16.19 21.58 -16.70
CA VAL A 55 16.93 22.82 -16.38
C VAL A 55 18.36 22.55 -15.96
N PHE A 56 18.62 21.46 -15.24
CA PHE A 56 19.91 21.26 -14.58
C PHE A 56 20.72 20.10 -15.15
N ARG A 57 20.07 19.18 -15.88
CA ARG A 57 20.78 17.99 -16.38
C ARG A 57 21.59 18.30 -17.62
N GLU A 58 22.88 18.00 -17.58
CA GLU A 58 23.82 18.16 -18.71
C GLU A 58 24.04 16.86 -19.48
N GLY A 59 23.87 15.70 -18.82
CA GLY A 59 24.05 14.37 -19.36
C GLY A 59 22.88 13.82 -20.18
N PRO A 60 22.83 12.52 -20.44
CA PRO A 60 21.72 11.87 -21.13
C PRO A 60 20.41 12.10 -20.40
N ALA A 61 19.31 12.30 -21.12
CA ALA A 61 18.00 12.63 -20.52
C ALA A 61 17.57 11.61 -19.46
N LEU A 62 17.22 12.10 -18.26
CA LEU A 62 16.64 11.29 -17.19
C LEU A 62 15.32 10.68 -17.65
N LYS A 63 15.23 9.37 -17.60
CA LYS A 63 13.98 8.66 -17.89
C LYS A 63 13.10 8.64 -16.64
N LEU A 64 11.80 8.85 -16.83
CA LEU A 64 10.81 8.78 -15.77
C LEU A 64 9.78 7.72 -16.12
N LEU A 65 9.49 6.83 -15.20
CA LEU A 65 8.44 5.83 -15.30
C LEU A 65 7.49 6.01 -14.11
N VAL A 66 6.20 6.17 -14.39
CA VAL A 66 5.17 6.26 -13.36
C VAL A 66 4.29 5.01 -13.45
N MET A 67 4.17 4.28 -12.34
CA MET A 67 3.35 3.08 -12.24
C MET A 67 2.12 3.37 -11.36
N SER A 68 0.97 2.91 -11.82
CA SER A 68 -0.31 3.16 -11.17
C SER A 68 -1.26 1.98 -11.38
N ALA A 69 -1.98 1.58 -10.32
CA ALA A 69 -3.01 0.55 -10.42
C ALA A 69 -4.35 1.07 -10.97
N THR A 70 -4.51 2.38 -11.14
CA THR A 70 -5.74 3.00 -11.62
C THR A 70 -5.61 3.60 -13.02
N LEU A 71 -6.74 3.79 -13.70
CA LEU A 71 -6.83 4.29 -15.08
C LEU A 71 -6.50 5.79 -15.26
N ALA A 72 -6.07 6.51 -14.23
CA ALA A 72 -5.72 7.94 -14.30
C ALA A 72 -4.45 8.25 -15.13
N GLY A 73 -4.02 7.34 -15.98
CA GLY A 73 -2.79 7.45 -16.78
C GLY A 73 -2.76 8.58 -17.79
N GLU A 74 -3.91 9.04 -18.29
CA GLU A 74 -3.96 10.09 -19.32
C GLU A 74 -3.46 11.46 -18.83
N GLU A 75 -3.81 11.85 -17.61
CA GLU A 75 -3.37 13.11 -17.01
C GLU A 75 -1.86 13.09 -16.75
N VAL A 76 -1.36 11.98 -16.21
CA VAL A 76 0.08 11.78 -15.96
C VAL A 76 0.84 11.72 -17.29
N SER A 77 0.32 11.05 -18.31
CA SER A 77 0.92 11.01 -19.64
C SER A 77 1.09 12.42 -20.23
N LYS A 78 0.07 13.27 -20.14
CA LYS A 78 0.13 14.68 -20.59
C LYS A 78 1.19 15.46 -19.81
N LEU A 79 1.25 15.29 -18.49
CA LEU A 79 2.27 15.92 -17.63
C LEU A 79 3.69 15.50 -18.03
N LEU A 80 3.88 14.27 -18.45
CA LEU A 80 5.15 13.70 -18.92
C LEU A 80 5.45 13.98 -20.39
N GLY A 81 4.77 14.94 -21.03
CA GLY A 81 4.97 15.29 -22.44
C GLY A 81 4.34 14.31 -23.41
N ASN A 82 3.17 13.78 -23.11
CA ASN A 82 2.46 12.74 -23.86
C ASN A 82 3.25 11.41 -23.88
N ALA A 83 3.78 11.02 -22.73
CA ALA A 83 4.48 9.75 -22.59
C ALA A 83 3.57 8.56 -22.96
N PRO A 84 4.12 7.49 -23.59
CA PRO A 84 3.31 6.33 -23.94
C PRO A 84 2.77 5.65 -22.69
N ILE A 85 1.50 5.20 -22.78
CA ILE A 85 0.84 4.43 -21.72
C ILE A 85 0.89 2.96 -22.09
N VAL A 86 1.42 2.15 -21.17
CA VAL A 86 1.40 0.69 -21.28
C VAL A 86 0.41 0.15 -20.25
N THR A 87 -0.64 -0.50 -20.72
CA THR A 87 -1.67 -1.09 -19.86
C THR A 87 -1.56 -2.60 -19.84
N SER A 88 -1.53 -3.18 -18.64
CA SER A 88 -1.62 -4.62 -18.45
C SER A 88 -2.98 -4.97 -17.88
N SER A 89 -3.75 -5.78 -18.61
CA SER A 89 -5.04 -6.30 -18.15
C SER A 89 -4.77 -7.60 -17.38
N GLY A 90 -4.75 -7.53 -16.06
CA GLY A 90 -4.67 -8.69 -15.19
C GLY A 90 -6.01 -9.43 -15.11
N ARG A 91 -6.00 -10.68 -14.58
CA ARG A 91 -7.23 -11.37 -14.20
C ARG A 91 -7.76 -10.74 -12.92
N GLN A 92 -9.00 -10.29 -12.95
CA GLN A 92 -9.73 -9.89 -11.74
C GLN A 92 -10.62 -11.04 -11.31
N PHE A 93 -10.55 -11.39 -10.03
CA PHE A 93 -11.53 -12.28 -9.43
C PHE A 93 -12.82 -11.48 -9.15
N PRO A 94 -14.01 -12.08 -9.29
CA PRO A 94 -15.25 -11.41 -8.94
C PRO A 94 -15.24 -11.01 -7.47
N VAL A 95 -15.62 -9.78 -7.19
CA VAL A 95 -15.74 -9.24 -5.82
C VAL A 95 -17.18 -8.81 -5.61
N GLU A 96 -17.82 -9.42 -4.61
CA GLU A 96 -19.14 -9.01 -4.15
C GLU A 96 -19.00 -8.07 -2.97
N THR A 97 -19.71 -6.92 -3.03
CA THR A 97 -19.63 -5.90 -1.98
C THR A 97 -20.93 -5.87 -1.17
N TYR A 98 -20.79 -6.01 0.15
CA TYR A 98 -21.90 -5.92 1.08
C TYR A 98 -21.69 -4.74 2.02
N TYR A 99 -22.75 -3.98 2.27
CA TYR A 99 -22.74 -2.86 3.19
C TYR A 99 -23.49 -3.22 4.47
N CYS A 100 -22.92 -2.85 5.61
CA CYS A 100 -23.59 -2.90 6.90
C CYS A 100 -24.21 -1.54 7.21
N GLU A 101 -25.03 -1.48 8.27
CA GLU A 101 -25.58 -0.22 8.77
C GLU A 101 -24.50 0.80 9.10
N ALA A 102 -24.78 2.06 8.82
CA ALA A 102 -23.84 3.15 9.05
C ALA A 102 -23.46 3.23 10.54
N HIS A 103 -22.17 3.19 10.82
CA HIS A 103 -21.64 3.34 12.16
C HIS A 103 -21.58 4.83 12.53
N GLN A 104 -22.14 5.18 13.69
CA GLN A 104 -22.02 6.54 14.23
C GLN A 104 -20.60 6.77 14.78
N LEU A 105 -19.92 7.81 14.32
CA LEU A 105 -18.53 8.14 14.70
C LEU A 105 -18.30 8.26 16.23
N ARG A 106 -19.37 8.47 17.00
CA ARG A 106 -19.30 8.59 18.47
C ARG A 106 -19.21 7.25 19.20
N HIS A 107 -19.47 6.15 18.53
CA HIS A 107 -19.44 4.81 19.10
C HIS A 107 -18.18 4.05 18.73
N SER A 108 -17.81 3.06 19.54
CA SER A 108 -16.67 2.20 19.25
C SER A 108 -16.96 1.30 18.04
N ILE A 109 -16.06 1.29 17.06
CA ILE A 109 -16.13 0.39 15.90
C ILE A 109 -15.89 -1.09 16.27
N VAL A 110 -15.35 -1.36 17.46
CA VAL A 110 -14.91 -2.71 17.87
C VAL A 110 -16.05 -3.72 17.93
N PRO A 111 -17.18 -3.47 18.65
CA PRO A 111 -18.27 -4.44 18.73
C PRO A 111 -18.91 -4.76 17.37
N PRO A 112 -19.25 -3.79 16.50
CA PRO A 112 -19.82 -4.11 15.21
C PRO A 112 -18.84 -4.88 14.30
N THR A 113 -17.54 -4.59 14.34
CA THR A 113 -16.53 -5.34 13.59
C THR A 113 -16.49 -6.80 14.05
N ILE A 114 -16.45 -7.07 15.36
CA ILE A 114 -16.47 -8.44 15.89
C ILE A 114 -17.73 -9.18 15.40
N ASN A 115 -18.90 -8.55 15.47
CA ASN A 115 -20.15 -9.17 15.05
C ASN A 115 -20.14 -9.52 13.55
N VAL A 116 -19.61 -8.63 12.70
CA VAL A 116 -19.48 -8.88 11.26
C VAL A 116 -18.53 -10.04 11.01
N VAL A 117 -17.36 -10.05 11.64
CA VAL A 117 -16.39 -11.15 11.47
C VAL A 117 -16.99 -12.49 11.91
N LEU A 118 -17.65 -12.54 13.07
CA LEU A 118 -18.28 -13.78 13.55
C LEU A 118 -19.41 -14.27 12.63
N ARG A 119 -20.13 -13.36 11.97
CA ARG A 119 -21.12 -13.72 10.96
C ARG A 119 -20.46 -14.27 9.71
N VAL A 120 -19.44 -13.60 9.18
CA VAL A 120 -18.73 -14.03 7.97
C VAL A 120 -18.07 -15.39 8.17
N LEU A 121 -17.49 -15.66 9.34
CA LEU A 121 -16.92 -16.97 9.68
C LEU A 121 -17.94 -18.13 9.60
N LYS A 122 -19.23 -17.85 9.79
CA LYS A 122 -20.30 -18.87 9.66
C LYS A 122 -20.81 -19.04 8.24
N GLU A 123 -20.70 -17.98 7.43
CA GLU A 123 -21.33 -17.91 6.10
C GLU A 123 -20.33 -18.18 4.97
N GLN A 124 -19.03 -17.95 5.21
CA GLN A 124 -17.99 -18.00 4.19
C GLN A 124 -16.82 -18.86 4.64
N ALA A 125 -16.21 -19.55 3.68
CA ALA A 125 -14.94 -20.24 3.87
C ALA A 125 -13.77 -19.35 3.46
N GLY A 126 -12.59 -19.59 4.03
CA GLY A 126 -11.35 -18.91 3.68
C GLY A 126 -10.87 -17.90 4.71
N SER A 127 -9.88 -17.09 4.36
CA SER A 127 -9.26 -16.12 5.25
C SER A 127 -10.01 -14.79 5.24
N ILE A 128 -10.06 -14.11 6.39
CA ILE A 128 -10.70 -12.80 6.55
C ILE A 128 -9.63 -11.76 6.83
N LEU A 129 -9.56 -10.71 5.99
CA LEU A 129 -8.71 -9.55 6.21
C LEU A 129 -9.57 -8.37 6.70
N VAL A 130 -9.23 -7.83 7.88
CA VAL A 130 -9.97 -6.75 8.51
C VAL A 130 -9.13 -5.50 8.61
N PHE A 131 -9.51 -4.44 7.90
CA PHE A 131 -8.87 -3.13 8.00
C PHE A 131 -9.47 -2.31 9.12
N LEU A 132 -8.61 -1.78 10.00
CA LEU A 132 -8.99 -0.99 11.16
C LEU A 132 -8.17 0.29 11.24
N PRO A 133 -8.70 1.37 11.87
CA PRO A 133 -8.04 2.69 11.86
C PRO A 133 -6.67 2.74 12.52
N GLY A 134 -6.39 1.84 13.48
CA GLY A 134 -5.11 1.86 14.17
C GLY A 134 -4.88 0.69 15.13
N GLN A 135 -3.69 0.65 15.72
CA GLN A 135 -3.22 -0.41 16.61
C GLN A 135 -4.18 -0.68 17.79
N ARG A 136 -4.79 0.37 18.33
CA ARG A 136 -5.72 0.25 19.47
C ARG A 136 -6.95 -0.57 19.11
N GLU A 137 -7.55 -0.28 17.98
CA GLU A 137 -8.72 -0.97 17.44
C GLU A 137 -8.35 -2.40 17.04
N ILE A 138 -7.21 -2.60 16.36
CA ILE A 138 -6.68 -3.93 16.00
C ILE A 138 -6.56 -4.80 17.26
N SER A 139 -5.89 -4.31 18.31
CA SER A 139 -5.70 -5.05 19.55
C SER A 139 -7.00 -5.38 20.28
N ARG A 140 -8.00 -4.47 20.24
CA ARG A 140 -9.29 -4.68 20.87
C ARG A 140 -10.15 -5.69 20.11
N VAL A 141 -10.20 -5.59 18.78
CA VAL A 141 -10.91 -6.55 17.94
C VAL A 141 -10.28 -7.94 18.07
N ALA A 142 -8.96 -8.06 17.99
CA ALA A 142 -8.29 -9.34 18.15
C ALA A 142 -8.60 -10.01 19.49
N ARG A 143 -8.56 -9.27 20.61
CA ARG A 143 -8.92 -9.81 21.93
C ARG A 143 -10.39 -10.20 22.01
N GLY A 144 -11.29 -9.39 21.44
CA GLY A 144 -12.72 -9.69 21.44
C GLY A 144 -13.05 -10.92 20.61
N LEU A 145 -12.39 -11.10 19.47
CA LEU A 145 -12.50 -12.32 18.65
C LEU A 145 -11.92 -13.54 19.37
N ALA A 146 -10.75 -13.42 19.99
CA ALA A 146 -10.14 -14.51 20.76
C ALA A 146 -11.08 -14.98 21.88
N TYR A 147 -11.70 -14.06 22.62
CA TYR A 147 -12.67 -14.40 23.66
C TYR A 147 -13.93 -15.06 23.09
N ALA A 148 -14.49 -14.51 22.00
CA ALA A 148 -15.70 -15.04 21.39
C ALA A 148 -15.51 -16.44 20.77
N LEU A 149 -14.28 -16.77 20.37
CA LEU A 149 -13.91 -18.02 19.70
C LEU A 149 -13.18 -19.01 20.60
N GLU A 150 -13.07 -18.73 21.91
CA GLU A 150 -12.34 -19.55 22.89
C GLU A 150 -12.83 -21.03 22.93
N HIS A 151 -14.10 -21.24 22.61
CA HIS A 151 -14.73 -22.56 22.59
C HIS A 151 -15.10 -23.00 21.16
N SER A 152 -14.52 -22.40 20.14
CA SER A 152 -14.73 -22.83 18.75
C SER A 152 -14.15 -24.22 18.52
N ALA A 153 -14.90 -25.06 17.84
CA ALA A 153 -14.44 -26.42 17.47
C ALA A 153 -13.34 -26.38 16.39
N GLU A 154 -13.23 -25.28 15.64
CA GLU A 154 -12.25 -25.11 14.57
C GLU A 154 -11.08 -24.26 15.07
N PRO A 155 -9.84 -24.66 14.82
CA PRO A 155 -8.66 -23.85 15.15
C PRO A 155 -8.63 -22.62 14.24
N LEU A 156 -8.85 -21.42 14.80
CA LEU A 156 -8.78 -20.17 14.09
C LEU A 156 -7.56 -19.38 14.54
N GLN A 157 -6.73 -18.98 13.58
CA GLN A 157 -5.60 -18.13 13.83
C GLN A 157 -6.00 -16.65 13.71
N ILE A 158 -5.78 -15.87 14.77
CA ILE A 158 -5.99 -14.42 14.76
C ILE A 158 -4.62 -13.75 14.77
N SER A 159 -4.29 -13.06 13.67
CA SER A 159 -2.99 -12.43 13.47
C SER A 159 -3.13 -10.91 13.39
N PRO A 160 -2.95 -10.15 14.49
CA PRO A 160 -2.88 -8.69 14.43
C PRO A 160 -1.68 -8.25 13.60
N LEU A 161 -1.90 -7.29 12.67
CA LEU A 161 -0.84 -6.74 11.81
C LEU A 161 -0.88 -5.20 11.87
N TYR A 162 0.25 -4.58 12.24
CA TYR A 162 0.44 -3.13 12.25
C TYR A 162 1.93 -2.79 12.27
N GLY A 163 2.29 -1.58 11.83
CA GLY A 163 3.69 -1.17 11.62
C GLY A 163 4.60 -1.19 12.86
N GLY A 164 4.05 -1.13 14.07
CA GLY A 164 4.81 -1.21 15.33
C GLY A 164 5.21 -2.62 15.76
N LEU A 165 4.83 -3.66 15.01
CA LEU A 165 5.25 -5.04 15.28
C LEU A 165 6.70 -5.27 14.83
N SER A 166 7.41 -6.19 15.50
CA SER A 166 8.68 -6.68 14.99
C SER A 166 8.52 -7.33 13.62
N LEU A 167 9.56 -7.24 12.77
CA LEU A 167 9.55 -7.83 11.43
C LEU A 167 9.17 -9.33 11.47
N GLU A 168 9.68 -10.07 12.44
CA GLU A 168 9.35 -11.48 12.62
C GLU A 168 7.84 -11.72 12.78
N ARG A 169 7.17 -10.92 13.63
CA ARG A 169 5.72 -11.01 13.83
C ARG A 169 4.93 -10.58 12.60
N GLN A 170 5.41 -9.58 11.87
CA GLN A 170 4.80 -9.19 10.60
C GLN A 170 4.88 -10.32 9.58
N LEU A 171 6.04 -10.96 9.44
CA LEU A 171 6.22 -12.10 8.55
C LEU A 171 5.35 -13.29 8.95
N GLN A 172 5.25 -13.59 10.25
CA GLN A 172 4.36 -14.66 10.74
C GLN A 172 2.89 -14.41 10.39
N ALA A 173 2.43 -13.16 10.43
CA ALA A 173 1.04 -12.82 10.07
C ALA A 173 0.73 -13.01 8.57
N LEU A 174 1.76 -13.07 7.72
CA LEU A 174 1.65 -13.26 6.27
C LEU A 174 1.78 -14.72 5.85
N LEU A 175 2.19 -15.61 6.76
CA LEU A 175 2.26 -17.04 6.45
C LEU A 175 0.85 -17.63 6.31
N PRO A 176 0.66 -18.59 5.38
CA PRO A 176 -0.57 -19.38 5.33
C PRO A 176 -0.85 -20.02 6.70
N ALA A 177 -2.13 -20.13 7.05
CA ALA A 177 -2.48 -20.91 8.23
C ALA A 177 -1.98 -22.36 8.06
N PRO A 178 -1.41 -22.97 9.10
CA PRO A 178 -1.09 -24.39 9.05
C PRO A 178 -2.40 -25.14 8.84
N ASP A 179 -2.46 -26.01 7.82
CA ASP A 179 -3.61 -26.84 7.48
C ASP A 179 -4.82 -26.12 6.84
N GLY A 180 -4.58 -25.04 6.07
CA GLY A 180 -5.59 -24.34 5.28
C GLY A 180 -5.60 -24.70 3.81
#